data_704debb6bd8f58e6f58e4ebdaaac96c3
#
_entry.id   704debb6bd8f58e6f58e4ebdaaac96c3
#
_cell.length_a   1.000
_cell.length_b   1.000
_cell.length_c   1.000
_cell.angle_alpha   90.00
_cell.angle_beta   90.00
_cell.angle_gamma   90.00
#
_symmetry.space_group_name_H-M   'P 1'
#
loop_
_entity.id
_entity.type
_entity.pdbx_description
1 polymer ?
#
loop_
_entity_poly.entity_id
_entity_poly.type
_entity_poly.pdbx_seq_one_letter_code
_entity_poly.pdbx_strand_id
1 'polypeptide(L)'
;MWLIVEELNMLDFELIKKAKEVIKKNYDGLKFNHTVGSALRCKDGSVYVGVNVYSIHGACAEQVALGNAITNGKREFDTIVAINGENGEIMPPCGNCRQIFSDYMPHCSVIIKDGNGLKKIKASELIPYSYHA
;
A
#
# COMPACT_ATOMS: atom_id res chain seq x y z
N MET A 1 18.83 -9.72 -15.85
CA MET A 1 17.74 -10.70 -15.68
C MET A 1 16.53 -9.99 -15.11
N TRP A 2 15.39 -10.18 -15.72
CA TRP A 2 14.16 -9.59 -15.28
C TRP A 2 13.53 -10.49 -14.23
N LEU A 3 13.20 -9.93 -13.07
CA LEU A 3 12.32 -10.61 -12.14
C LEU A 3 10.99 -10.82 -12.84
N ILE A 4 10.40 -12.00 -12.67
CA ILE A 4 9.05 -12.22 -13.16
C ILE A 4 8.13 -11.32 -12.37
N VAL A 5 7.66 -10.27 -13.01
CA VAL A 5 6.73 -9.33 -12.40
C VAL A 5 5.37 -9.63 -12.95
N GLU A 6 4.41 -9.79 -12.07
CA GLU A 6 3.03 -9.84 -12.50
C GLU A 6 2.67 -8.52 -13.15
N GLU A 7 2.14 -8.58 -14.36
CA GLU A 7 1.60 -7.39 -15.01
C GLU A 7 0.35 -6.92 -14.29
N LEU A 8 0.15 -5.61 -14.26
CA LEU A 8 -1.05 -5.04 -13.69
C LEU A 8 -2.26 -5.35 -14.57
N ASN A 9 -3.39 -5.62 -13.93
CA ASN A 9 -4.67 -5.84 -14.59
C ASN A 9 -5.64 -4.68 -14.29
N MET A 10 -6.86 -4.77 -14.81
CA MET A 10 -7.89 -3.73 -14.63
C MET A 10 -8.19 -3.47 -13.15
N LEU A 11 -8.24 -4.52 -12.33
CA LEU A 11 -8.51 -4.37 -10.90
C LEU A 11 -7.38 -3.64 -10.18
N ASP A 12 -6.16 -3.78 -10.64
CA ASP A 12 -5.00 -3.06 -10.09
C ASP A 12 -5.10 -1.57 -10.38
N PHE A 13 -5.50 -1.19 -11.60
CA PHE A 13 -5.71 0.22 -11.95
C PHE A 13 -6.87 0.82 -11.16
N GLU A 14 -7.92 0.05 -10.90
CA GLU A 14 -9.02 0.48 -10.02
C GLU A 14 -8.54 0.70 -8.59
N LEU A 15 -7.65 -0.16 -8.11
CA LEU A 15 -7.07 -0.04 -6.78
C LEU A 15 -6.25 1.25 -6.66
N ILE A 16 -5.43 1.54 -7.66
CA ILE A 16 -4.66 2.79 -7.74
C ILE A 16 -5.60 3.98 -7.69
N LYS A 17 -6.70 3.94 -8.44
CA LYS A 17 -7.69 5.00 -8.47
C LYS A 17 -8.31 5.24 -7.09
N LYS A 18 -8.62 4.18 -6.34
CA LYS A 18 -9.17 4.31 -4.98
C LYS A 18 -8.16 4.94 -4.03
N ALA A 19 -6.89 4.59 -4.13
CA ALA A 19 -5.84 5.23 -3.33
C ALA A 19 -5.71 6.72 -3.66
N LYS A 20 -5.77 7.07 -4.94
CA LYS A 20 -5.76 8.48 -5.38
C LYS A 20 -6.97 9.24 -4.85
N GLU A 21 -8.15 8.66 -4.90
CA GLU A 21 -9.39 9.28 -4.44
C GLU A 21 -9.35 9.57 -2.94
N VAL A 22 -8.90 8.62 -2.13
CA VAL A 22 -8.91 8.79 -0.68
C VAL A 22 -7.94 9.89 -0.25
N ILE A 23 -6.77 9.99 -0.88
CA ILE A 23 -5.83 11.06 -0.51
C ILE A 23 -6.28 12.41 -1.07
N LYS A 24 -6.87 12.45 -2.24
CA LYS A 24 -7.40 13.69 -2.82
C LYS A 24 -8.43 14.34 -1.90
N LYS A 25 -9.28 13.54 -1.25
CA LYS A 25 -10.28 14.03 -0.30
C LYS A 25 -9.68 14.54 1.00
N ASN A 26 -8.52 14.04 1.39
CA ASN A 26 -7.94 14.24 2.71
C ASN A 26 -6.61 14.99 2.70
N TYR A 27 -6.06 15.29 1.53
CA TYR A 27 -4.75 15.91 1.41
C TYR A 27 -4.68 17.23 2.15
N ASP A 28 -3.69 17.34 3.02
CA ASP A 28 -3.45 18.53 3.82
C ASP A 28 -2.07 19.10 3.45
N GLY A 29 -2.07 20.06 2.53
CA GLY A 29 -0.85 20.72 2.06
C GLY A 29 -0.32 21.81 2.99
N LEU A 30 -1.06 22.16 4.07
CA LEU A 30 -0.63 23.19 5.01
C LEU A 30 0.13 22.59 6.19
N LYS A 31 -0.44 21.58 6.84
CA LYS A 31 0.15 20.95 8.02
C LYS A 31 0.85 19.63 7.71
N PHE A 32 0.62 19.08 6.52
CA PHE A 32 1.16 17.81 6.06
C PHE A 32 0.81 16.61 6.96
N ASN A 33 -0.34 16.68 7.63
CA ASN A 33 -0.79 15.59 8.50
C ASN A 33 -1.27 14.36 7.71
N HIS A 34 -1.82 14.60 6.51
CA HIS A 34 -2.35 13.55 5.64
C HIS A 34 -1.85 13.81 4.22
N THR A 35 -0.88 13.04 3.80
CA THR A 35 -0.16 13.28 2.53
C THR A 35 -0.11 12.08 1.61
N VAL A 36 -0.45 10.89 2.12
CA VAL A 36 -0.38 9.63 1.38
C VAL A 36 -1.70 8.89 1.51
N GLY A 37 -2.16 8.33 0.40
CA GLY A 37 -3.33 7.45 0.39
C GLY A 37 -2.93 6.04 0.01
N SER A 38 -3.59 5.06 0.61
CA SER A 38 -3.38 3.65 0.30
C SER A 38 -4.70 2.95 0.07
N ALA A 39 -4.66 1.91 -0.75
CA ALA A 39 -5.79 1.02 -0.98
C ALA A 39 -5.29 -0.42 -0.95
N LEU A 40 -6.01 -1.27 -0.24
CA LEU A 40 -5.71 -2.69 -0.05
C LEU A 40 -6.90 -3.50 -0.55
N ARG A 41 -6.64 -4.40 -1.51
CA ARG A 41 -7.64 -5.35 -1.98
C ARG A 41 -7.43 -6.68 -1.26
N CYS A 42 -8.49 -7.19 -0.68
CA CYS A 42 -8.52 -8.51 -0.07
C CYS A 42 -8.78 -9.59 -1.13
N LYS A 43 -8.54 -10.84 -0.78
CA LYS A 43 -8.74 -11.95 -1.72
C LYS A 43 -10.20 -12.15 -2.11
N ASP A 44 -11.14 -11.72 -1.26
CA ASP A 44 -12.57 -11.75 -1.59
C ASP A 44 -13.02 -10.59 -2.50
N GLY A 45 -12.09 -9.72 -2.91
CA GLY A 45 -12.37 -8.58 -3.76
C GLY A 45 -12.72 -7.30 -3.03
N SER A 46 -12.95 -7.33 -1.72
CA SER A 46 -13.24 -6.12 -0.95
C SER A 46 -11.99 -5.22 -0.88
N VAL A 47 -12.22 -3.90 -0.84
CA VAL A 47 -11.16 -2.90 -0.83
C VAL A 47 -11.29 -2.02 0.39
N TYR A 48 -10.18 -1.80 1.07
CA TYR A 48 -10.09 -0.93 2.23
C TYR A 48 -9.04 0.14 1.97
N VAL A 49 -9.34 1.37 2.37
CA VAL A 49 -8.46 2.51 2.12
C VAL A 49 -8.01 3.12 3.43
N GLY A 50 -6.94 3.90 3.36
CA GLY A 50 -6.43 4.65 4.49
C GLY A 50 -5.58 5.81 4.05
N VAL A 51 -5.46 6.81 4.93
CA VAL A 51 -4.50 7.90 4.78
C VAL A 51 -3.55 7.86 5.97
N ASN A 52 -2.35 8.40 5.80
CA ASN A 52 -1.39 8.44 6.90
C ASN A 52 -1.86 9.37 8.02
N VAL A 53 -1.43 9.06 9.23
CA VAL A 53 -1.66 9.87 10.42
C VAL A 53 -0.29 10.32 10.91
N TYR A 54 0.08 11.57 10.62
CA TYR A 54 1.39 12.09 10.97
C TYR A 54 1.47 12.42 12.47
N SER A 55 2.47 11.85 13.12
CA SER A 55 2.76 12.08 14.54
C SER A 55 4.13 11.50 14.85
N ILE A 56 4.62 11.67 16.08
CA ILE A 56 5.90 11.09 16.50
C ILE A 56 5.96 9.58 16.22
N HIS A 57 4.92 8.86 16.55
CA HIS A 57 4.80 7.44 16.27
C HIS A 57 3.78 7.10 15.19
N GLY A 58 3.09 8.06 14.67
CA GLY A 58 2.05 7.97 13.65
C GLY A 58 1.81 6.64 12.94
N ALA A 59 1.10 6.69 11.85
CA ALA A 59 0.86 5.50 11.02
C ALA A 59 0.97 5.86 9.54
N CYS A 60 1.63 5.01 8.76
CA CYS A 60 1.63 5.13 7.31
C CYS A 60 0.24 4.80 6.75
N ALA A 61 -0.07 5.33 5.57
CA ALA A 61 -1.35 5.07 4.92
C ALA A 61 -1.62 3.58 4.74
N GLU A 62 -0.59 2.81 4.42
CA GLU A 62 -0.70 1.35 4.25
C GLU A 62 -1.10 0.66 5.55
N GLN A 63 -0.56 1.12 6.67
CA GLN A 63 -0.92 0.58 7.99
C GLN A 63 -2.37 0.87 8.34
N VAL A 64 -2.84 2.08 8.00
CA VAL A 64 -4.24 2.46 8.23
C VAL A 64 -5.18 1.62 7.36
N ALA A 65 -4.84 1.43 6.09
CA ALA A 65 -5.63 0.58 5.19
C ALA A 65 -5.67 -0.88 5.69
N LEU A 66 -4.54 -1.43 6.10
CA LEU A 66 -4.46 -2.78 6.66
C LEU A 66 -5.25 -2.88 7.96
N GLY A 67 -5.10 -1.92 8.86
CA GLY A 67 -5.85 -1.88 10.11
C GLY A 67 -7.35 -1.79 9.87
N ASN A 68 -7.77 -1.02 8.86
CA ASN A 68 -9.17 -0.93 8.47
C ASN A 68 -9.70 -2.30 8.00
N ALA A 69 -8.96 -2.99 7.15
CA ALA A 69 -9.33 -4.32 6.67
C ALA A 69 -9.44 -5.33 7.84
N ILE A 70 -8.44 -5.34 8.71
CA ILE A 70 -8.41 -6.24 9.88
C ILE A 70 -9.60 -5.94 10.80
N THR A 71 -9.89 -4.68 11.05
CA THR A 71 -11.03 -4.24 11.87
C THR A 71 -12.35 -4.76 11.31
N ASN A 72 -12.44 -4.88 9.99
CA ASN A 72 -13.63 -5.41 9.30
C ASN A 72 -13.56 -6.94 9.12
N GLY A 73 -12.69 -7.63 9.84
CA GLY A 73 -12.64 -9.09 9.87
C GLY A 73 -11.84 -9.74 8.75
N LYS A 74 -11.12 -8.97 7.95
CA LYS A 74 -10.34 -9.53 6.83
C LYS A 74 -8.97 -10.00 7.31
N ARG A 75 -8.52 -11.13 6.75
CA ARG A 75 -7.23 -11.75 7.09
C ARG A 75 -6.46 -12.22 5.86
N GLU A 76 -7.08 -12.22 4.68
CA GLU A 76 -6.46 -12.67 3.44
C GLU A 76 -6.39 -11.51 2.46
N PHE A 77 -5.18 -11.14 2.07
CA PHE A 77 -4.89 -9.92 1.31
C PHE A 77 -4.26 -10.25 -0.04
N ASP A 78 -4.62 -9.49 -1.05
CA ASP A 78 -4.20 -9.73 -2.43
C ASP A 78 -3.19 -8.71 -2.93
N THR A 79 -3.53 -7.43 -2.89
CA THR A 79 -2.69 -6.37 -3.47
C THR A 79 -2.85 -5.06 -2.70
N ILE A 80 -1.75 -4.33 -2.52
CA ILE A 80 -1.74 -3.02 -1.86
C ILE A 80 -0.97 -2.02 -2.70
N VAL A 81 -1.38 -0.75 -2.64
CA VAL A 81 -0.71 0.37 -3.30
C VAL A 81 -0.79 1.62 -2.43
N ALA A 82 0.21 2.49 -2.54
CA ALA A 82 0.22 3.80 -1.89
C ALA A 82 0.50 4.89 -2.92
N ILE A 83 -0.15 6.04 -2.73
CA ILE A 83 -0.08 7.18 -3.64
C ILE A 83 0.36 8.42 -2.86
N ASN A 84 1.37 9.11 -3.40
CA ASN A 84 1.78 10.41 -2.89
C ASN A 84 0.73 11.46 -3.28
N GLY A 85 0.11 12.10 -2.29
CA GLY A 85 -0.95 13.07 -2.52
C GLY A 85 -0.46 14.36 -3.19
N GLU A 86 0.82 14.69 -3.06
CA GLU A 86 1.38 15.90 -3.65
C GLU A 86 1.50 15.80 -5.16
N ASN A 87 1.97 14.67 -5.69
CA ASN A 87 2.23 14.51 -7.12
C ASN A 87 1.42 13.38 -7.79
N GLY A 88 0.64 12.62 -7.04
CA GLY A 88 -0.16 11.53 -7.58
C GLY A 88 0.63 10.29 -7.96
N GLU A 89 1.91 10.22 -7.64
CA GLU A 89 2.75 9.09 -8.00
C GLU A 89 2.66 7.95 -6.99
N ILE A 90 2.91 6.74 -7.47
CA ILE A 90 2.98 5.56 -6.63
C ILE A 90 4.23 5.63 -5.76
N MET A 91 4.06 5.37 -4.46
CA MET A 91 5.15 5.35 -3.49
C MET A 91 5.51 3.93 -3.10
N PRO A 92 6.80 3.60 -3.00
CA PRO A 92 7.21 2.34 -2.41
C PRO A 92 6.95 2.36 -0.90
N PRO A 93 6.68 1.20 -0.28
CA PRO A 93 6.49 1.15 1.17
C PRO A 93 7.80 1.44 1.92
N CYS A 94 7.70 2.14 3.04
CA CYS A 94 8.84 2.36 3.92
C CYS A 94 9.26 1.05 4.61
N GLY A 95 10.40 1.06 5.30
CA GLY A 95 10.90 -0.14 5.98
C GLY A 95 9.93 -0.68 7.03
N ASN A 96 9.28 0.19 7.79
CA ASN A 96 8.27 -0.21 8.77
C ASN A 96 7.09 -0.92 8.11
N CYS A 97 6.60 -0.38 6.99
CA CYS A 97 5.51 -1.02 6.23
C CYS A 97 5.95 -2.37 5.66
N ARG A 98 7.17 -2.48 5.16
CA ARG A 98 7.71 -3.74 4.65
C ARG A 98 7.75 -4.82 5.74
N GLN A 99 8.15 -4.44 6.95
CA GLN A 99 8.14 -5.35 8.09
C GLN A 99 6.73 -5.81 8.43
N ILE A 100 5.78 -4.87 8.50
CA ILE A 100 4.38 -5.18 8.80
C ILE A 100 3.79 -6.08 7.71
N PHE A 101 4.08 -5.80 6.45
CA PHE A 101 3.61 -6.65 5.34
C PHE A 101 4.16 -8.07 5.46
N SER A 102 5.44 -8.19 5.84
CA SER A 102 6.07 -9.50 6.06
C SER A 102 5.38 -10.27 7.17
N ASP A 103 4.95 -9.59 8.23
CA ASP A 103 4.30 -10.22 9.36
C ASP A 103 2.84 -10.63 9.08
N TYR A 104 2.10 -9.80 8.35
CA TYR A 104 0.65 -9.99 8.15
C TYR A 104 0.28 -10.55 6.79
N MET A 105 1.05 -10.24 5.75
CA MET A 105 0.66 -10.55 4.38
C MET A 105 1.87 -10.74 3.44
N PRO A 106 2.77 -11.70 3.77
CA PRO A 106 4.00 -11.88 2.96
C PRO A 106 3.74 -12.23 1.51
N HIS A 107 2.59 -12.82 1.19
CA HIS A 107 2.22 -13.20 -0.17
C HIS A 107 1.42 -12.14 -0.90
N CYS A 108 1.10 -11.02 -0.25
CA CYS A 108 0.41 -9.91 -0.87
C CYS A 108 1.30 -9.25 -1.93
N SER A 109 0.72 -8.85 -3.04
CA SER A 109 1.43 -8.10 -4.07
C SER A 109 1.44 -6.61 -3.71
N VAL A 110 2.58 -5.97 -3.93
CA VAL A 110 2.74 -4.53 -3.74
C VAL A 110 2.97 -3.90 -5.10
N ILE A 111 2.15 -2.93 -5.46
CA ILE A 111 2.33 -2.19 -6.71
C ILE A 111 3.40 -1.13 -6.48
N ILE A 112 4.45 -1.16 -7.29
CA ILE A 112 5.54 -0.18 -7.22
C ILE A 112 5.83 0.38 -8.61
N LYS A 113 6.51 1.52 -8.63
CA LYS A 113 7.03 2.11 -9.85
C LYS A 113 8.48 1.68 -10.02
N ASP A 114 8.83 1.21 -11.21
CA ASP A 114 10.18 0.82 -11.58
C ASP A 114 10.54 1.46 -12.91
N GLY A 115 11.39 2.48 -12.86
CA GLY A 115 11.68 3.28 -14.04
C GLY A 115 10.41 3.97 -14.53
N ASN A 116 10.02 3.71 -15.78
CA ASN A 116 8.83 4.29 -16.40
C ASN A 116 7.60 3.39 -16.30
N GLY A 117 7.75 2.21 -15.71
CA GLY A 117 6.67 1.22 -15.64
C GLY A 117 6.21 0.94 -14.23
N LEU A 118 5.07 0.28 -14.14
CA LEU A 118 4.53 -0.22 -12.89
C LEU A 118 4.68 -1.73 -12.86
N LYS A 119 4.91 -2.27 -11.67
CA LYS A 119 4.99 -3.72 -11.48
C LYS A 119 4.47 -4.13 -10.12
N LYS A 120 4.18 -5.41 -9.97
CA LYS A 120 3.77 -6.01 -8.71
C LYS A 120 4.90 -6.87 -8.19
N ILE A 121 5.24 -6.71 -6.92
CA ILE A 121 6.26 -7.51 -6.25
C ILE A 121 5.62 -8.11 -5.00
N LYS A 122 5.94 -9.35 -4.66
CA LYS A 122 5.48 -9.94 -3.41
C LYS A 122 6.08 -9.20 -2.22
N ALA A 123 5.28 -8.96 -1.20
CA ALA A 123 5.70 -8.23 0.00
C ALA A 123 6.96 -8.86 0.62
N SER A 124 7.05 -10.18 0.66
CA SER A 124 8.20 -10.91 1.18
C SER A 124 9.51 -10.59 0.45
N GLU A 125 9.44 -10.23 -0.82
CA GLU A 125 10.64 -9.90 -1.63
C GLU A 125 11.15 -8.49 -1.37
N LEU A 126 10.36 -7.65 -0.70
CA LEU A 126 10.75 -6.27 -0.39
C LEU A 126 11.54 -6.14 0.91
N ILE A 127 11.66 -7.19 1.68
CA ILE A 127 12.40 -7.20 2.94
C ILE A 127 13.12 -8.55 3.12
N PRO A 128 14.22 -8.76 2.37
CA PRO A 128 15.00 -9.99 2.52
C PRO A 128 15.61 -10.08 3.93
N TYR A 129 15.69 -11.30 4.46
CA TYR A 129 16.24 -11.58 5.79
C TYR A 129 15.51 -10.80 6.91
N SER A 130 14.19 -10.64 6.78
CA SER A 130 13.43 -9.89 7.75
C SER A 130 13.36 -10.60 9.11
N TYR A 131 13.21 -9.80 10.16
CA TYR A 131 12.96 -10.32 11.49
C TYR A 131 11.54 -10.91 11.58
N HIS A 132 11.42 -12.04 12.25
CA HIS A 132 10.13 -12.65 12.57
C HIS A 132 10.07 -12.92 14.06
N ALA A 133 9.02 -12.43 14.68
CA ALA A 133 8.80 -12.63 16.10
C ALA A 133 8.32 -14.06 16.40
#